data_a4bbe18ba964592a80910526e87a4eff
#
_entry.id   a4bbe18ba964592a80910526e87a4eff
#
_cell.length_a   1.000
_cell.length_b   1.000
_cell.length_c   1.000
_cell.angle_alpha   90.00
_cell.angle_beta   90.00
_cell.angle_gamma   90.00
#
_symmetry.space_group_name_H-M   'P 1'
#
loop_
_entity.id
_entity.type
_entity.pdbx_description
1 polymer ?
#
loop_
_entity_poly.entity_id
_entity_poly.type
_entity_poly.pdbx_seq_one_letter_code
_entity_poly.pdbx_strand_id
1 'polypeptide(L)'
;MTRKIIAAGKRVYFTVHRSELLEQTAGTFNNDGIDHGYIAAGHQMNLMHRAQICSIDTLKRRIEIIPVPDYAIPDEAHHGGAAGWAKVFDYWKERGTKIIGLSATPHRLDGRGLDDHFDVLVPGPSVAWLIANGYLSGYRIFAPSTPDLSGVHTQMGDYKQSEVEAEMERPGITGDIVAHWLKYAERKKTILFAVSVAHSKHTCQQFISAGVRAAHLDGKTPQAERKQIAQDFARGKVELICNVDLFGEGYDLSAQAGFDVTIDCVILARPTQSLTLFLQQIGRALRVKADGSKALILDHAGNTMQHGLPDEDRIWTLEGTRGNGGKKNRDEPNASVAQCPNCFGVHAPAALCPYCGHVYKIKERKIDERPGELEEINAESLRRRRMAAQGVADDMPAMLAMGYSKRRAAKILAARVEKAALRARVAELTLEAGEKLSDRDLKKMKPKALKEKIVELETVLKKNGHDQFMSVANE
;
A
#
# COMPACT_ATOMS: atom_id res chain seq x y z
N MET A 1 1.66 19.07 -17.47
CA MET A 1 0.41 18.42 -17.94
C MET A 1 -0.71 19.44 -18.06
N THR A 2 -1.14 20.09 -17.00
CA THR A 2 -2.22 21.09 -16.94
C THR A 2 -2.12 22.17 -18.03
N ARG A 3 -0.93 22.79 -18.22
CA ARG A 3 -0.71 23.78 -19.30
C ARG A 3 -1.05 23.25 -20.71
N LYS A 4 -0.67 22.00 -21.03
CA LYS A 4 -0.96 21.40 -22.33
C LYS A 4 -2.46 21.19 -22.54
N ILE A 5 -3.19 20.82 -21.47
CA ILE A 5 -4.64 20.63 -21.51
C ILE A 5 -5.34 21.98 -21.76
N ILE A 6 -4.94 23.01 -21.03
CA ILE A 6 -5.50 24.37 -21.18
C ILE A 6 -5.20 24.95 -22.58
N ALA A 7 -3.97 24.77 -23.06
CA ALA A 7 -3.55 25.22 -24.39
C ALA A 7 -4.36 24.55 -25.51
N ALA A 8 -4.82 23.32 -25.30
CA ALA A 8 -5.74 22.61 -26.18
C ALA A 8 -7.22 23.06 -26.05
N GLY A 9 -7.48 24.14 -25.30
CA GLY A 9 -8.83 24.65 -25.10
C GLY A 9 -9.70 23.83 -24.15
N LYS A 10 -9.12 22.90 -23.40
CA LYS A 10 -9.82 21.93 -22.55
C LYS A 10 -9.87 22.36 -21.10
N ARG A 11 -10.91 21.91 -20.38
CA ARG A 11 -11.10 22.15 -18.94
C ARG A 11 -10.44 21.05 -18.14
N VAL A 12 -9.74 21.42 -17.05
CA VAL A 12 -9.04 20.47 -16.19
C VAL A 12 -9.30 20.76 -14.70
N TYR A 13 -9.63 19.74 -13.94
CA TYR A 13 -9.81 19.81 -12.49
C TYR A 13 -8.66 19.06 -11.80
N PHE A 14 -7.85 19.80 -11.03
CA PHE A 14 -6.84 19.22 -10.16
C PHE A 14 -7.48 18.99 -8.79
N THR A 15 -7.53 17.76 -8.32
CA THR A 15 -8.33 17.39 -7.14
C THR A 15 -7.41 16.94 -6.00
N VAL A 16 -7.60 17.54 -4.83
CA VAL A 16 -6.86 17.21 -3.61
C VAL A 16 -7.83 16.83 -2.48
N HIS A 17 -7.32 16.08 -1.50
CA HIS A 17 -8.11 15.59 -0.38
C HIS A 17 -8.00 16.43 0.90
N ARG A 18 -7.00 17.31 1.01
CA ARG A 18 -6.77 18.18 2.18
C ARG A 18 -6.76 19.64 1.79
N SER A 19 -7.26 20.49 2.69
CA SER A 19 -7.30 21.96 2.50
C SER A 19 -5.92 22.59 2.32
N GLU A 20 -4.92 22.07 3.02
CA GLU A 20 -3.54 22.55 2.93
C GLU A 20 -2.94 22.40 1.52
N LEU A 21 -3.36 21.32 0.81
CA LEU A 21 -2.91 21.07 -0.56
C LEU A 21 -3.52 22.04 -1.58
N LEU A 22 -4.66 22.67 -1.27
CA LEU A 22 -5.26 23.66 -2.15
C LEU A 22 -4.32 24.86 -2.35
N GLU A 23 -3.82 25.42 -1.26
CA GLU A 23 -2.90 26.57 -1.29
C GLU A 23 -1.54 26.19 -1.90
N GLN A 24 -1.03 25.02 -1.59
CA GLN A 24 0.21 24.52 -2.17
C GLN A 24 0.09 24.36 -3.69
N THR A 25 -1.01 23.77 -4.17
CA THR A 25 -1.28 23.61 -5.60
C THR A 25 -1.44 24.95 -6.28
N ALA A 26 -2.15 25.90 -5.64
CA ALA A 26 -2.32 27.25 -6.13
C ALA A 26 -0.97 27.99 -6.25
N GLY A 27 -0.11 27.88 -5.25
CA GLY A 27 1.25 28.41 -5.30
C GLY A 27 2.04 27.85 -6.49
N THR A 28 1.97 26.55 -6.73
CA THR A 28 2.60 25.90 -7.89
C THR A 28 2.01 26.40 -9.21
N PHE A 29 0.68 26.52 -9.30
CA PHE A 29 0.02 27.03 -10.51
C PHE A 29 0.39 28.48 -10.80
N ASN A 30 0.44 29.33 -9.75
CA ASN A 30 0.87 30.73 -9.88
C ASN A 30 2.32 30.83 -10.38
N ASN A 31 3.25 30.07 -9.77
CA ASN A 31 4.66 30.03 -10.18
C ASN A 31 4.81 29.55 -11.63
N ASP A 32 3.91 28.67 -12.05
CA ASP A 32 3.85 28.15 -13.40
C ASP A 32 3.04 29.03 -14.38
N GLY A 33 2.49 30.16 -13.95
CA GLY A 33 1.66 31.04 -14.78
C GLY A 33 0.38 30.37 -15.28
N ILE A 34 -0.24 29.52 -14.45
CA ILE A 34 -1.50 28.83 -14.76
C ILE A 34 -2.64 29.57 -14.07
N ASP A 35 -3.47 30.28 -14.86
CA ASP A 35 -4.71 30.87 -14.35
C ASP A 35 -5.67 29.80 -13.89
N HIS A 36 -6.17 29.91 -12.65
CA HIS A 36 -7.04 28.92 -12.04
C HIS A 36 -8.12 29.52 -11.16
N GLY A 37 -9.19 28.76 -10.98
CA GLY A 37 -10.23 29.00 -9.99
C GLY A 37 -10.23 27.91 -8.92
N TYR A 38 -11.17 28.02 -7.98
CA TYR A 38 -11.33 27.06 -6.90
C TYR A 38 -12.71 26.43 -6.88
N ILE A 39 -12.78 25.15 -6.61
CA ILE A 39 -13.98 24.42 -6.21
C ILE A 39 -13.72 23.82 -4.82
N ALA A 40 -13.69 24.70 -3.82
CA ALA A 40 -13.35 24.37 -2.44
C ALA A 40 -14.12 25.24 -1.45
N ALA A 41 -14.36 24.70 -0.25
CA ALA A 41 -14.95 25.48 0.84
C ALA A 41 -13.99 26.60 1.28
N GLY A 42 -14.53 27.78 1.62
CA GLY A 42 -13.73 28.94 2.03
C GLY A 42 -13.13 29.75 0.89
N HIS A 43 -13.28 29.32 -0.36
CA HIS A 43 -12.81 30.03 -1.55
C HIS A 43 -13.98 30.51 -2.41
N GLN A 44 -13.83 31.70 -3.01
CA GLN A 44 -14.80 32.18 -4.01
C GLN A 44 -14.67 31.31 -5.27
N MET A 45 -15.77 30.69 -5.65
CA MET A 45 -15.81 29.84 -6.84
C MET A 45 -15.85 30.72 -8.11
N ASN A 46 -14.87 30.55 -8.99
CA ASN A 46 -14.83 31.16 -10.29
C ASN A 46 -14.66 30.11 -11.39
N LEU A 47 -15.77 29.71 -12.01
CA LEU A 47 -15.82 28.65 -13.02
C LEU A 47 -15.39 29.14 -14.43
N MET A 48 -15.04 30.40 -14.59
CA MET A 48 -14.56 30.94 -15.87
C MET A 48 -13.18 30.40 -16.24
N HIS A 49 -12.32 30.17 -15.25
CA HIS A 49 -11.02 29.56 -15.51
C HIS A 49 -11.14 28.11 -15.96
N ARG A 50 -10.33 27.73 -16.94
CA ARG A 50 -10.30 26.34 -17.46
C ARG A 50 -9.64 25.38 -16.49
N ALA A 51 -8.66 25.82 -15.69
CA ALA A 51 -8.13 25.06 -14.58
C ALA A 51 -8.88 25.37 -13.30
N GLN A 52 -9.22 24.33 -12.55
CA GLN A 52 -9.83 24.46 -11.22
C GLN A 52 -9.04 23.61 -10.24
N ILE A 53 -8.75 24.16 -9.07
CA ILE A 53 -8.21 23.41 -7.92
C ILE A 53 -9.41 23.01 -7.05
N CYS A 54 -9.58 21.72 -6.84
CA CYS A 54 -10.79 21.19 -6.27
C CYS A 54 -10.53 20.43 -4.97
N SER A 55 -11.34 20.67 -3.94
CA SER A 55 -11.43 19.77 -2.80
C SER A 55 -12.42 18.66 -3.11
N ILE A 56 -12.02 17.40 -2.86
CA ILE A 56 -12.91 16.24 -3.07
C ILE A 56 -14.21 16.36 -2.26
N ASP A 57 -14.16 16.91 -1.04
CA ASP A 57 -15.35 17.07 -0.20
C ASP A 57 -16.34 18.09 -0.76
N THR A 58 -15.85 19.13 -1.45
CA THR A 58 -16.71 20.08 -2.16
C THR A 58 -17.25 19.48 -3.45
N LEU A 59 -16.42 18.75 -4.20
CA LEU A 59 -16.85 18.06 -5.42
C LEU A 59 -18.01 17.09 -5.15
N LYS A 60 -17.92 16.25 -4.14
CA LYS A 60 -19.01 15.32 -3.77
C LYS A 60 -20.38 15.97 -3.62
N ARG A 61 -20.41 17.24 -3.17
CA ARG A 61 -21.64 17.98 -2.88
C ARG A 61 -22.11 18.81 -4.07
N ARG A 62 -21.22 19.18 -4.99
CA ARG A 62 -21.49 20.14 -6.06
C ARG A 62 -21.29 19.56 -7.46
N ILE A 63 -20.97 18.28 -7.59
CA ILE A 63 -20.58 17.68 -8.86
C ILE A 63 -21.66 17.82 -9.95
N GLU A 64 -22.93 17.86 -9.58
CA GLU A 64 -24.05 17.95 -10.50
C GLU A 64 -24.33 19.39 -10.99
N ILE A 65 -23.83 20.40 -10.25
CA ILE A 65 -24.11 21.81 -10.53
C ILE A 65 -22.89 22.58 -11.10
N ILE A 66 -21.77 21.90 -11.27
CA ILE A 66 -20.56 22.47 -11.86
C ILE A 66 -20.31 21.89 -13.26
N PRO A 67 -19.63 22.60 -14.16
CA PRO A 67 -19.28 22.07 -15.46
C PRO A 67 -18.45 20.79 -15.35
N VAL A 68 -18.74 19.82 -16.19
CA VAL A 68 -17.95 18.58 -16.29
C VAL A 68 -16.58 18.92 -16.91
N PRO A 69 -15.45 18.52 -16.31
CA PRO A 69 -14.15 18.75 -16.90
C PRO A 69 -13.86 17.77 -18.04
N ASP A 70 -13.06 18.18 -19.03
CA ASP A 70 -12.52 17.25 -20.04
C ASP A 70 -11.48 16.30 -19.40
N TYR A 71 -10.71 16.81 -18.42
CA TYR A 71 -9.68 16.08 -17.70
C TYR A 71 -9.81 16.30 -16.19
N ALA A 72 -9.63 15.24 -15.43
CA ALA A 72 -9.47 15.29 -13.99
C ALA A 72 -8.10 14.72 -13.60
N ILE A 73 -7.40 15.45 -12.73
CA ILE A 73 -6.09 15.05 -12.21
C ILE A 73 -6.21 14.92 -10.69
N PRO A 74 -6.65 13.77 -10.17
CA PRO A 74 -6.63 13.51 -8.73
C PRO A 74 -5.20 13.27 -8.25
N ASP A 75 -4.81 14.04 -7.23
CA ASP A 75 -3.62 13.78 -6.45
C ASP A 75 -3.91 12.71 -5.39
N GLU A 76 -2.90 11.91 -5.04
CA GLU A 76 -3.03 10.74 -4.17
C GLU A 76 -4.18 9.81 -4.63
N ALA A 77 -4.16 9.45 -5.91
CA ALA A 77 -5.21 8.68 -6.57
C ALA A 77 -5.49 7.29 -5.95
N HIS A 78 -4.60 6.81 -5.08
CA HIS A 78 -4.79 5.58 -4.32
C HIS A 78 -5.98 5.67 -3.32
N HIS A 79 -6.46 6.89 -3.01
CA HIS A 79 -7.72 7.08 -2.29
C HIS A 79 -8.98 6.79 -3.12
N GLY A 80 -8.84 6.54 -4.42
CA GLY A 80 -9.96 6.32 -5.35
C GLY A 80 -10.98 5.28 -4.92
N GLY A 81 -10.57 4.30 -4.13
CA GLY A 81 -11.48 3.30 -3.57
C GLY A 81 -12.31 3.74 -2.37
N ALA A 82 -12.11 4.94 -1.82
CA ALA A 82 -13.01 5.48 -0.81
C ALA A 82 -14.32 5.93 -1.46
N ALA A 83 -15.47 5.63 -0.83
CA ALA A 83 -16.81 5.83 -1.41
C ALA A 83 -17.04 7.24 -2.00
N GLY A 84 -16.41 8.26 -1.39
CA GLY A 84 -16.55 9.62 -1.90
C GLY A 84 -15.76 9.90 -3.18
N TRP A 85 -14.59 9.31 -3.33
CA TRP A 85 -13.77 9.39 -4.54
C TRP A 85 -14.41 8.57 -5.66
N ALA A 86 -14.85 7.34 -5.36
CA ALA A 86 -15.50 6.45 -6.31
C ALA A 86 -16.72 7.15 -6.95
N LYS A 87 -17.62 7.76 -6.13
CA LYS A 87 -18.77 8.51 -6.65
C LYS A 87 -18.36 9.61 -7.65
N VAL A 88 -17.28 10.34 -7.37
CA VAL A 88 -16.81 11.42 -8.24
C VAL A 88 -16.21 10.86 -9.53
N PHE A 89 -15.43 9.78 -9.43
CA PHE A 89 -14.81 9.13 -10.59
C PHE A 89 -15.86 8.51 -11.53
N ASP A 90 -16.84 7.81 -10.97
CA ASP A 90 -17.92 7.20 -11.74
C ASP A 90 -18.73 8.26 -12.48
N TYR A 91 -19.12 9.34 -11.77
CA TYR A 91 -19.84 10.47 -12.37
C TYR A 91 -19.08 11.10 -13.56
N TRP A 92 -17.76 11.26 -13.42
CA TRP A 92 -16.92 11.82 -14.48
C TRP A 92 -16.71 10.86 -15.64
N LYS A 93 -16.48 9.57 -15.36
CA LYS A 93 -16.33 8.53 -16.41
C LYS A 93 -17.58 8.43 -17.27
N GLU A 94 -18.76 8.37 -16.67
CA GLU A 94 -20.04 8.34 -17.39
C GLU A 94 -20.23 9.53 -18.34
N ARG A 95 -19.56 10.66 -18.08
CA ARG A 95 -19.65 11.89 -18.87
C ARG A 95 -18.44 12.12 -19.78
N GLY A 96 -17.57 11.12 -19.91
CA GLY A 96 -16.43 11.13 -20.83
C GLY A 96 -15.22 11.92 -20.35
N THR A 97 -15.15 12.29 -19.06
CA THR A 97 -13.93 12.89 -18.46
C THR A 97 -12.78 11.90 -18.46
N LYS A 98 -11.61 12.31 -18.91
CA LYS A 98 -10.39 11.52 -18.81
C LYS A 98 -9.74 11.74 -17.44
N ILE A 99 -9.57 10.67 -16.67
CA ILE A 99 -9.00 10.72 -15.32
C ILE A 99 -7.54 10.29 -15.38
N ILE A 100 -6.63 11.15 -14.88
CA ILE A 100 -5.19 10.91 -14.83
C ILE A 100 -4.76 10.95 -13.36
N GLY A 101 -4.78 9.79 -12.70
CA GLY A 101 -4.41 9.67 -11.30
C GLY A 101 -2.92 9.85 -11.06
N LEU A 102 -2.55 10.66 -10.07
CA LEU A 102 -1.18 10.77 -9.57
C LEU A 102 -1.08 10.03 -8.24
N SER A 103 -0.06 9.20 -8.09
CA SER A 103 0.23 8.52 -6.82
C SER A 103 1.70 8.09 -6.79
N ALA A 104 2.34 8.25 -5.65
CA ALA A 104 3.67 7.69 -5.42
C ALA A 104 3.62 6.17 -5.22
N THR A 105 2.47 5.66 -4.81
CA THR A 105 2.25 4.23 -4.54
C THR A 105 0.86 3.84 -5.07
N PRO A 106 0.76 3.16 -6.22
CA PRO A 106 -0.52 2.87 -6.87
C PRO A 106 -1.27 1.69 -6.25
N HIS A 107 -1.14 1.49 -4.94
CA HIS A 107 -1.88 0.52 -4.17
C HIS A 107 -2.61 1.22 -3.03
N ARG A 108 -3.80 0.73 -2.70
CA ARG A 108 -4.56 1.19 -1.54
C ARG A 108 -3.92 0.68 -0.25
N LEU A 109 -4.19 1.36 0.87
CA LEU A 109 -3.72 0.94 2.20
C LEU A 109 -4.15 -0.49 2.57
N ASP A 110 -5.31 -0.94 2.07
CA ASP A 110 -5.85 -2.29 2.27
C ASP A 110 -5.30 -3.33 1.27
N GLY A 111 -4.33 -2.97 0.45
CA GLY A 111 -3.70 -3.82 -0.57
C GLY A 111 -4.56 -4.11 -1.81
N ARG A 112 -5.73 -3.47 -1.93
CA ARG A 112 -6.53 -3.54 -3.17
C ARG A 112 -5.86 -2.73 -4.26
N GLY A 113 -6.17 -3.08 -5.52
CA GLY A 113 -5.75 -2.35 -6.69
C GLY A 113 -6.59 -1.10 -6.98
N LEU A 114 -6.30 -0.51 -8.11
CA LEU A 114 -6.97 0.68 -8.64
C LEU A 114 -7.64 0.39 -10.00
N ASP A 115 -7.73 -0.87 -10.41
CA ASP A 115 -8.29 -1.37 -11.66
C ASP A 115 -9.80 -1.06 -11.82
N ASP A 116 -10.53 -0.81 -10.72
CA ASP A 116 -11.91 -0.32 -10.77
C ASP A 116 -12.03 1.07 -11.43
N HIS A 117 -10.97 1.91 -11.31
CA HIS A 117 -11.01 3.31 -11.73
C HIS A 117 -10.00 3.70 -12.80
N PHE A 118 -8.94 2.93 -13.00
CA PHE A 118 -7.88 3.21 -13.97
C PHE A 118 -7.62 2.01 -14.88
N ASP A 119 -7.46 2.27 -16.17
CA ASP A 119 -7.27 1.23 -17.20
C ASP A 119 -5.79 0.95 -17.46
N VAL A 120 -4.92 1.94 -17.21
CA VAL A 120 -3.49 1.88 -17.52
C VAL A 120 -2.68 2.47 -16.37
N LEU A 121 -1.63 1.75 -15.97
CA LEU A 121 -0.59 2.23 -15.06
C LEU A 121 0.65 2.64 -15.87
N VAL A 122 1.06 3.89 -15.70
CA VAL A 122 2.33 4.39 -16.27
C VAL A 122 3.31 4.59 -15.13
N PRO A 123 4.25 3.66 -14.91
CA PRO A 123 5.24 3.80 -13.84
C PRO A 123 6.22 4.94 -14.14
N GLY A 124 6.52 5.73 -13.12
CA GLY A 124 7.60 6.71 -13.14
C GLY A 124 8.98 6.04 -12.98
N PRO A 125 10.07 6.82 -12.97
CA PRO A 125 11.39 6.32 -12.64
C PRO A 125 11.44 5.70 -11.25
N SER A 126 12.24 4.64 -11.08
CA SER A 126 12.41 3.99 -9.77
C SER A 126 13.12 4.92 -8.77
N VAL A 127 12.93 4.68 -7.48
CA VAL A 127 13.63 5.44 -6.41
C VAL A 127 15.15 5.30 -6.58
N ALA A 128 15.65 4.10 -6.91
CA ALA A 128 17.06 3.87 -7.20
C ALA A 128 17.57 4.76 -8.34
N TRP A 129 16.81 4.86 -9.44
CA TRP A 129 17.15 5.73 -10.56
C TRP A 129 17.15 7.21 -10.16
N LEU A 130 16.16 7.65 -9.39
CA LEU A 130 16.05 9.03 -8.91
C LEU A 130 17.23 9.41 -8.00
N ILE A 131 17.67 8.49 -7.14
CA ILE A 131 18.87 8.69 -6.30
C ILE A 131 20.14 8.75 -7.17
N ALA A 132 20.31 7.81 -8.09
CA ALA A 132 21.49 7.74 -8.96
C ALA A 132 21.65 8.99 -9.85
N ASN A 133 20.53 9.61 -10.23
CA ASN A 133 20.51 10.83 -11.07
C ASN A 133 20.37 12.14 -10.26
N GLY A 134 20.46 12.10 -8.94
CA GLY A 134 20.44 13.29 -8.08
C GLY A 134 19.09 13.98 -7.91
N TYR A 135 17.98 13.33 -8.26
CA TYR A 135 16.62 13.82 -8.02
C TYR A 135 16.12 13.51 -6.61
N LEU A 136 16.74 12.52 -5.96
CA LEU A 136 16.55 12.22 -4.54
C LEU A 136 17.91 12.06 -3.87
N SER A 137 17.99 12.35 -2.56
CA SER A 137 19.20 12.08 -1.80
C SER A 137 19.34 10.61 -1.47
N GLY A 138 20.60 10.11 -1.45
CA GLY A 138 20.90 8.81 -0.86
C GLY A 138 20.52 8.78 0.62
N TYR A 139 20.55 7.60 1.22
CA TYR A 139 20.12 7.41 2.61
C TYR A 139 21.02 6.47 3.41
N ARG A 140 20.86 6.49 4.72
CA ARG A 140 21.36 5.51 5.68
C ARG A 140 20.24 5.13 6.63
N ILE A 141 20.05 3.84 6.88
CA ILE A 141 19.02 3.33 7.77
C ILE A 141 19.66 2.62 8.95
N PHE A 142 19.17 2.90 10.15
CA PHE A 142 19.50 2.20 11.37
C PHE A 142 18.23 1.71 12.05
N ALA A 143 18.19 0.44 12.41
CA ALA A 143 17.08 -0.19 13.12
C ALA A 143 17.59 -0.88 14.38
N PRO A 144 17.85 -0.13 15.46
CA PRO A 144 18.53 -0.65 16.64
C PRO A 144 17.66 -1.65 17.43
N SER A 145 16.36 -1.45 17.46
CA SER A 145 15.40 -2.32 18.15
C SER A 145 14.16 -2.51 17.29
N THR A 146 13.54 -3.67 17.38
CA THR A 146 12.25 -3.97 16.75
C THR A 146 11.25 -4.34 17.82
N PRO A 147 10.04 -3.76 17.83
CA PRO A 147 8.98 -4.16 18.74
C PRO A 147 8.52 -5.60 18.44
N ASP A 148 8.11 -6.34 19.45
CA ASP A 148 7.46 -7.64 19.27
C ASP A 148 5.98 -7.42 18.94
N LEU A 149 5.62 -7.56 17.67
CA LEU A 149 4.26 -7.36 17.18
C LEU A 149 3.50 -8.68 16.97
N SER A 150 4.03 -9.82 17.44
CA SER A 150 3.44 -11.15 17.23
C SER A 150 2.02 -11.27 17.81
N GLY A 151 1.72 -10.54 18.89
CA GLY A 151 0.41 -10.47 19.53
C GLY A 151 -0.52 -9.36 19.04
N VAL A 152 -0.09 -8.51 18.10
CA VAL A 152 -0.86 -7.35 17.66
C VAL A 152 -1.82 -7.70 16.53
N HIS A 153 -3.11 -7.36 16.71
CA HIS A 153 -4.14 -7.58 15.70
C HIS A 153 -4.08 -6.55 14.58
N THR A 154 -4.66 -6.91 13.44
CA THR A 154 -4.80 -6.01 12.29
C THR A 154 -6.20 -5.47 12.17
N GLN A 155 -6.33 -4.17 11.84
CA GLN A 155 -7.59 -3.48 11.60
C GLN A 155 -7.47 -2.62 10.34
N MET A 156 -8.42 -2.71 9.42
CA MET A 156 -8.48 -1.94 8.17
C MET A 156 -7.19 -2.00 7.33
N GLY A 157 -6.45 -3.11 7.39
CA GLY A 157 -5.23 -3.32 6.59
C GLY A 157 -3.93 -2.83 7.26
N ASP A 158 -3.99 -2.26 8.46
CA ASP A 158 -2.84 -1.90 9.27
C ASP A 158 -2.96 -2.50 10.69
N TYR A 159 -1.97 -2.31 11.53
CA TYR A 159 -2.00 -2.73 12.93
C TYR A 159 -3.04 -1.96 13.74
N LYS A 160 -3.66 -2.62 14.71
CA LYS A 160 -4.60 -1.97 15.64
C LYS A 160 -3.85 -1.00 16.55
N GLN A 161 -4.11 0.28 16.40
CA GLN A 161 -3.35 1.38 16.98
C GLN A 161 -3.15 1.28 18.50
N SER A 162 -4.21 0.92 19.25
CA SER A 162 -4.14 0.82 20.71
C SER A 162 -3.23 -0.31 21.21
N GLU A 163 -3.10 -1.38 20.44
CA GLU A 163 -2.24 -2.51 20.79
C GLU A 163 -0.77 -2.20 20.46
N VAL A 164 -0.53 -1.52 19.35
CA VAL A 164 0.80 -1.04 18.98
C VAL A 164 1.33 0.00 19.97
N GLU A 165 0.47 0.90 20.44
CA GLU A 165 0.84 1.95 21.39
C GLU A 165 1.47 1.34 22.65
N ALA A 166 0.84 0.31 23.21
CA ALA A 166 1.36 -0.38 24.39
C ALA A 166 2.75 -1.00 24.18
N GLU A 167 3.01 -1.54 22.99
CA GLU A 167 4.33 -2.09 22.65
C GLU A 167 5.39 -1.00 22.45
N MET A 168 5.03 0.10 21.81
CA MET A 168 5.95 1.21 21.51
C MET A 168 6.26 2.08 22.74
N GLU A 169 5.42 2.06 23.78
CA GLU A 169 5.65 2.78 25.04
C GLU A 169 6.52 2.01 26.04
N ARG A 170 6.99 0.81 25.69
CA ARG A 170 7.91 0.08 26.54
C ARG A 170 9.20 0.89 26.76
N PRO A 171 9.71 0.98 28.01
CA PRO A 171 10.86 1.82 28.36
C PRO A 171 12.10 1.57 27.52
N GLY A 172 12.36 0.33 27.10
CA GLY A 172 13.48 -0.04 26.25
C GLY A 172 13.38 0.52 24.83
N ILE A 173 12.19 0.76 24.30
CA ILE A 173 12.00 1.30 22.95
C ILE A 173 12.04 2.83 22.98
N THR A 174 11.26 3.46 23.87
CA THR A 174 11.16 4.93 23.94
C THR A 174 12.45 5.59 24.42
N GLY A 175 13.14 5.02 25.42
CA GLY A 175 14.44 5.50 25.88
C GLY A 175 15.52 5.41 24.80
N ASP A 176 15.51 4.34 24.03
CA ASP A 176 16.45 4.13 22.93
C ASP A 176 16.27 5.13 21.77
N ILE A 177 15.04 5.63 21.54
CA ILE A 177 14.79 6.63 20.49
C ILE A 177 15.62 7.90 20.74
N VAL A 178 15.60 8.42 21.96
CA VAL A 178 16.34 9.64 22.32
C VAL A 178 17.86 9.39 22.26
N ALA A 179 18.33 8.30 22.85
CA ALA A 179 19.75 7.95 22.87
C ALA A 179 20.31 7.74 21.43
N HIS A 180 19.57 7.06 20.58
CA HIS A 180 19.98 6.83 19.19
C HIS A 180 19.95 8.11 18.37
N TRP A 181 18.95 8.98 18.58
CA TRP A 181 18.92 10.27 17.88
C TRP A 181 20.13 11.14 18.30
N LEU A 182 20.46 11.25 19.59
CA LEU A 182 21.64 11.97 20.06
C LEU A 182 22.92 11.41 19.45
N LYS A 183 23.02 10.09 19.29
CA LYS A 183 24.19 9.43 18.70
C LYS A 183 24.34 9.65 17.20
N TYR A 184 23.24 9.59 16.44
CA TYR A 184 23.29 9.53 14.97
C TYR A 184 22.79 10.80 14.27
N ALA A 185 21.93 11.58 14.94
CA ALA A 185 21.17 12.67 14.34
C ALA A 185 21.18 13.98 15.14
N GLU A 186 22.08 14.11 16.13
CA GLU A 186 22.18 15.33 16.93
C GLU A 186 22.23 16.58 16.02
N ARG A 187 21.39 17.58 16.35
CA ARG A 187 21.21 18.85 15.60
C ARG A 187 20.68 18.73 14.17
N LYS A 188 20.25 17.54 13.77
CA LYS A 188 19.62 17.35 12.45
C LYS A 188 18.13 17.67 12.50
N LYS A 189 17.64 18.35 11.48
CA LYS A 189 16.21 18.60 11.32
C LYS A 189 15.47 17.27 11.19
N THR A 190 14.71 16.92 12.22
CA THR A 190 14.13 15.58 12.36
C THR A 190 12.61 15.61 12.45
N ILE A 191 11.96 14.67 11.78
CA ILE A 191 10.55 14.36 11.96
C ILE A 191 10.42 12.97 12.58
N LEU A 192 9.64 12.86 13.66
CA LEU A 192 9.28 11.61 14.30
C LEU A 192 7.81 11.29 14.01
N PHE A 193 7.55 10.09 13.52
CA PHE A 193 6.22 9.54 13.30
C PHE A 193 5.83 8.63 14.46
N ALA A 194 4.88 9.07 15.27
CA ALA A 194 4.40 8.34 16.43
C ALA A 194 3.10 7.58 16.16
N VAL A 195 2.80 6.57 17.00
CA VAL A 195 1.57 5.76 16.90
C VAL A 195 0.33 6.56 17.25
N SER A 196 0.39 7.34 18.34
CA SER A 196 -0.73 8.09 18.90
C SER A 196 -0.31 9.48 19.36
N VAL A 197 -1.29 10.34 19.64
CA VAL A 197 -1.06 11.67 20.21
C VAL A 197 -0.39 11.57 21.58
N ALA A 198 -0.78 10.59 22.41
CA ALA A 198 -0.17 10.36 23.71
C ALA A 198 1.30 9.96 23.56
N HIS A 199 1.60 8.95 22.72
CA HIS A 199 2.98 8.53 22.43
C HIS A 199 3.82 9.67 21.85
N SER A 200 3.28 10.47 20.94
CA SER A 200 3.98 11.63 20.34
C SER A 200 4.32 12.68 21.39
N LYS A 201 3.39 13.03 22.27
CA LYS A 201 3.61 13.99 23.36
C LYS A 201 4.62 13.48 24.39
N HIS A 202 4.49 12.20 24.78
CA HIS A 202 5.42 11.56 25.71
C HIS A 202 6.85 11.56 25.17
N THR A 203 7.04 11.08 23.93
CA THR A 203 8.36 11.06 23.29
C THR A 203 8.92 12.48 23.08
N CYS A 204 8.08 13.45 22.69
CA CYS A 204 8.48 14.86 22.62
C CYS A 204 9.00 15.39 23.96
N GLN A 205 8.31 15.08 25.07
CA GLN A 205 8.74 15.49 26.41
C GLN A 205 10.07 14.85 26.81
N GLN A 206 10.31 13.59 26.43
CA GLN A 206 11.62 12.94 26.67
C GLN A 206 12.75 13.63 25.92
N PHE A 207 12.55 14.03 24.66
CA PHE A 207 13.50 14.84 23.91
C PHE A 207 13.78 16.19 24.59
N ILE A 208 12.72 16.89 25.04
CA ILE A 208 12.84 18.16 25.77
C ILE A 208 13.64 17.95 27.07
N SER A 209 13.35 16.88 27.82
CA SER A 209 14.08 16.56 29.07
C SER A 209 15.56 16.24 28.83
N ALA A 210 15.91 15.74 27.63
CA ALA A 210 17.28 15.52 27.19
C ALA A 210 17.95 16.78 26.59
N GLY A 211 17.30 17.95 26.67
CA GLY A 211 17.85 19.23 26.20
C GLY A 211 17.66 19.49 24.70
N VAL A 212 16.86 18.68 24.01
CA VAL A 212 16.57 18.84 22.56
C VAL A 212 15.41 19.81 22.38
N ARG A 213 15.54 20.73 21.44
CA ARG A 213 14.47 21.66 21.06
C ARG A 213 13.42 20.94 20.20
N ALA A 214 12.49 20.26 20.85
CA ALA A 214 11.44 19.48 20.22
C ALA A 214 10.07 20.15 20.34
N ALA A 215 9.19 19.90 19.37
CA ALA A 215 7.79 20.31 19.35
C ALA A 215 6.87 19.15 18.94
N HIS A 216 5.63 19.16 19.45
CA HIS A 216 4.60 18.22 19.07
C HIS A 216 3.60 18.89 18.11
N LEU A 217 3.19 18.17 17.06
CA LEU A 217 2.15 18.58 16.11
C LEU A 217 1.16 17.44 15.87
N ASP A 218 -0.13 17.75 15.95
CA ASP A 218 -1.22 16.84 15.60
C ASP A 218 -2.33 17.54 14.81
N GLY A 219 -3.36 16.78 14.43
CA GLY A 219 -4.52 17.29 13.70
C GLY A 219 -5.33 18.36 14.47
N LYS A 220 -5.20 18.46 15.79
CA LYS A 220 -5.89 19.42 16.66
C LYS A 220 -5.07 20.69 16.94
N THR A 221 -3.78 20.70 16.60
CA THR A 221 -2.92 21.89 16.76
C THR A 221 -3.47 23.05 15.92
N PRO A 222 -3.71 24.23 16.49
CA PRO A 222 -4.22 25.39 15.75
C PRO A 222 -3.33 25.79 14.56
N GLN A 223 -3.92 26.27 13.47
CA GLN A 223 -3.19 26.60 12.25
C GLN A 223 -2.07 27.64 12.48
N ALA A 224 -2.32 28.67 13.31
CA ALA A 224 -1.31 29.66 13.65
C ALA A 224 -0.11 29.05 14.35
N GLU A 225 -0.35 28.13 15.29
CA GLU A 225 0.70 27.41 16.03
C GLU A 225 1.48 26.48 15.11
N ARG A 226 0.79 25.72 14.21
CA ARG A 226 1.46 24.89 13.20
C ARG A 226 2.40 25.70 12.33
N LYS A 227 1.95 26.89 11.86
CA LYS A 227 2.75 27.80 11.06
C LYS A 227 3.98 28.29 11.84
N GLN A 228 3.80 28.69 13.11
CA GLN A 228 4.89 29.12 13.96
C GLN A 228 5.93 28.01 14.17
N ILE A 229 5.51 26.80 14.51
CA ILE A 229 6.40 25.66 14.70
C ILE A 229 7.14 25.32 13.39
N ALA A 230 6.45 25.35 12.24
CA ALA A 230 7.08 25.12 10.94
C ALA A 230 8.18 26.18 10.65
N GLN A 231 7.93 27.46 10.96
CA GLN A 231 8.90 28.53 10.81
C GLN A 231 10.09 28.38 11.77
N ASP A 232 9.84 28.00 13.03
CA ASP A 232 10.89 27.80 14.02
C ASP A 232 11.74 26.55 13.69
N PHE A 233 11.12 25.49 13.15
CA PHE A 233 11.83 24.34 12.64
C PHE A 233 12.71 24.71 11.42
N ALA A 234 12.18 25.46 10.51
CA ALA A 234 12.91 25.91 9.34
C ALA A 234 14.14 26.74 9.71
N ARG A 235 14.01 27.63 10.72
CA ARG A 235 15.09 28.50 11.25
C ARG A 235 16.03 27.77 12.21
N GLY A 236 15.78 26.49 12.51
CA GLY A 236 16.60 25.69 13.46
C GLY A 236 16.37 26.04 14.93
N LYS A 237 15.31 26.79 15.29
CA LYS A 237 14.91 27.00 16.68
C LYS A 237 14.26 25.75 17.28
N VAL A 238 13.56 24.97 16.45
CA VAL A 238 13.07 23.62 16.72
C VAL A 238 13.90 22.67 15.88
N GLU A 239 14.45 21.62 16.47
CA GLU A 239 15.28 20.61 15.79
C GLU A 239 14.49 19.37 15.45
N LEU A 240 13.46 19.05 16.26
CA LEU A 240 12.69 17.82 16.13
C LEU A 240 11.20 18.11 16.26
N ILE A 241 10.41 17.57 15.32
CA ILE A 241 8.95 17.59 15.39
C ILE A 241 8.44 16.15 15.58
N CYS A 242 7.74 15.92 16.69
CA CYS A 242 6.96 14.70 16.90
C CYS A 242 5.56 14.90 16.35
N ASN A 243 5.08 13.95 15.53
CA ASN A 243 3.76 14.06 14.92
C ASN A 243 3.00 12.74 14.86
N VAL A 244 1.69 12.85 14.64
CA VAL A 244 0.80 11.72 14.34
C VAL A 244 0.01 12.04 13.08
N ASP A 245 0.17 11.22 12.06
CA ASP A 245 -0.55 11.26 10.76
C ASP A 245 -0.55 12.61 10.01
N LEU A 246 0.08 13.67 10.56
CA LEU A 246 0.07 14.99 9.95
C LEU A 246 0.98 15.05 8.72
N PHE A 247 2.20 14.50 8.83
CA PHE A 247 3.21 14.50 7.77
C PHE A 247 3.14 13.26 6.86
N GLY A 248 2.16 12.37 7.03
CA GLY A 248 1.97 11.21 6.18
C GLY A 248 1.63 11.61 4.76
N GLU A 249 0.51 12.27 4.57
CA GLU A 249 -0.01 12.63 3.26
C GLU A 249 -0.17 14.15 3.11
N GLY A 250 0.47 14.71 2.08
CA GLY A 250 0.19 16.06 1.59
C GLY A 250 0.60 17.25 2.45
N TYR A 251 1.01 17.11 3.71
CA TYR A 251 1.47 18.23 4.51
C TYR A 251 2.88 18.67 4.09
N ASP A 252 3.02 19.90 3.64
CA ASP A 252 4.31 20.48 3.26
C ASP A 252 4.78 21.53 4.28
N LEU A 253 5.87 21.21 4.98
CA LEU A 253 6.52 22.11 5.92
C LEU A 253 7.02 23.39 5.24
N SER A 254 7.49 23.31 4.00
CA SER A 254 7.98 24.46 3.26
C SER A 254 6.86 25.45 2.95
N ALA A 255 5.69 24.92 2.55
CA ALA A 255 4.50 25.75 2.31
C ALA A 255 4.03 26.45 3.61
N GLN A 256 4.06 25.73 4.75
CA GLN A 256 3.68 26.31 6.05
C GLN A 256 4.71 27.31 6.58
N ALA A 257 5.98 27.06 6.37
CA ALA A 257 7.06 27.96 6.77
C ALA A 257 7.14 29.21 5.88
N GLY A 258 6.71 29.11 4.61
CA GLY A 258 6.84 30.15 3.59
C GLY A 258 8.21 30.19 2.89
N PHE A 259 9.06 29.19 3.12
CA PHE A 259 10.36 28.99 2.46
C PHE A 259 10.78 27.51 2.52
N ASP A 260 11.76 27.15 1.71
CA ASP A 260 12.15 25.74 1.57
C ASP A 260 12.71 25.15 2.87
N VAL A 261 12.23 23.97 3.23
CA VAL A 261 12.60 23.23 4.44
C VAL A 261 13.01 21.81 4.07
N THR A 262 14.27 21.50 4.28
CA THR A 262 14.77 20.13 4.14
C THR A 262 14.69 19.38 5.47
N ILE A 263 14.45 18.07 5.39
CA ILE A 263 14.41 17.16 6.52
C ILE A 263 15.63 16.25 6.43
N ASP A 264 16.46 16.25 7.46
CA ASP A 264 17.71 15.48 7.48
C ASP A 264 17.50 14.07 8.00
N CYS A 265 16.60 13.92 8.97
CA CYS A 265 16.34 12.66 9.65
C CYS A 265 14.85 12.39 9.79
N VAL A 266 14.48 11.12 9.64
CA VAL A 266 13.15 10.61 9.95
C VAL A 266 13.28 9.51 11.00
N ILE A 267 12.47 9.60 12.06
CA ILE A 267 12.34 8.55 13.07
C ILE A 267 11.01 7.84 12.86
N LEU A 268 11.05 6.55 12.56
CA LEU A 268 9.89 5.69 12.45
C LEU A 268 9.63 5.06 13.83
N ALA A 269 8.70 5.61 14.57
CA ALA A 269 8.24 5.09 15.86
C ALA A 269 6.79 4.57 15.77
N ARG A 270 6.30 4.33 14.55
CA ARG A 270 5.01 3.74 14.25
C ARG A 270 5.21 2.53 13.34
N PRO A 271 5.02 1.30 13.84
CA PRO A 271 4.92 0.12 12.99
C PRO A 271 3.71 0.23 12.06
N THR A 272 3.89 -0.18 10.80
CA THR A 272 2.79 -0.21 9.83
C THR A 272 2.90 -1.40 8.89
N GLN A 273 1.77 -1.97 8.52
CA GLN A 273 1.67 -2.96 7.45
C GLN A 273 1.54 -2.32 6.06
N SER A 274 1.32 -1.01 6.02
CA SER A 274 1.16 -0.27 4.78
C SER A 274 2.51 0.15 4.19
N LEU A 275 2.90 -0.48 3.07
CA LEU A 275 4.05 -0.07 2.28
C LEU A 275 3.94 1.41 1.82
N THR A 276 2.72 1.84 1.46
CA THR A 276 2.44 3.22 1.06
C THR A 276 2.82 4.21 2.15
N LEU A 277 2.33 3.99 3.38
CA LEU A 277 2.63 4.85 4.51
C LEU A 277 4.13 4.88 4.84
N PHE A 278 4.77 3.70 4.84
CA PHE A 278 6.22 3.58 5.06
C PHE A 278 7.03 4.41 4.05
N LEU A 279 6.73 4.26 2.75
CA LEU A 279 7.44 5.00 1.70
C LEU A 279 7.16 6.51 1.75
N GLN A 280 5.96 6.93 2.08
CA GLN A 280 5.62 8.34 2.26
C GLN A 280 6.38 8.97 3.44
N GLN A 281 6.47 8.28 4.57
CA GLN A 281 7.22 8.76 5.75
C GLN A 281 8.70 8.94 5.44
N ILE A 282 9.33 7.94 4.83
CA ILE A 282 10.75 8.01 4.42
C ILE A 282 10.97 9.07 3.33
N GLY A 283 10.07 9.18 2.38
CA GLY A 283 10.13 10.13 1.28
C GLY A 283 10.31 11.58 1.73
N ARG A 284 9.87 11.91 2.94
CA ARG A 284 10.09 13.26 3.52
C ARG A 284 11.57 13.60 3.68
N ALA A 285 12.42 12.64 4.02
CA ALA A 285 13.86 12.85 4.19
C ALA A 285 14.64 12.68 2.87
N LEU A 286 14.08 12.01 1.87
CA LEU A 286 14.78 11.74 0.61
C LEU A 286 14.85 12.95 -0.34
N ARG A 287 14.24 14.08 -0.02
CA ARG A 287 14.40 15.31 -0.81
C ARG A 287 15.88 15.71 -0.87
N VAL A 288 16.32 16.16 -2.05
CA VAL A 288 17.72 16.61 -2.25
C VAL A 288 18.05 17.74 -1.29
N LYS A 289 19.22 17.66 -0.71
CA LYS A 289 19.77 18.66 0.20
C LYS A 289 20.87 19.46 -0.47
N ALA A 290 20.93 20.74 -0.17
CA ALA A 290 21.89 21.65 -0.82
C ALA A 290 23.35 21.24 -0.55
N ASP A 291 23.64 20.61 0.59
CA ASP A 291 24.93 20.12 0.99
C ASP A 291 25.27 18.70 0.46
N GLY A 292 24.37 18.09 -0.29
CA GLY A 292 24.52 16.73 -0.80
C GLY A 292 24.50 15.63 0.26
N SER A 293 24.13 15.95 1.51
CA SER A 293 24.11 14.98 2.60
C SER A 293 23.03 13.91 2.41
N LYS A 294 23.31 12.70 2.90
CA LYS A 294 22.36 11.58 2.87
C LYS A 294 21.28 11.75 3.93
N ALA A 295 20.08 11.31 3.58
CA ALA A 295 18.99 11.16 4.52
C ALA A 295 19.33 10.14 5.62
N LEU A 296 18.91 10.40 6.84
CA LEU A 296 19.05 9.46 7.95
C LEU A 296 17.67 8.94 8.33
N ILE A 297 17.56 7.62 8.49
CA ILE A 297 16.31 6.95 8.87
C ILE A 297 16.63 6.12 10.11
N LEU A 298 15.96 6.43 11.22
CA LEU A 298 16.05 5.68 12.46
C LEU A 298 14.74 4.88 12.60
N ASP A 299 14.81 3.60 12.31
CA ASP A 299 13.65 2.72 12.27
C ASP A 299 13.50 1.93 13.58
N HIS A 300 12.81 2.52 14.55
CA HIS A 300 12.47 1.89 15.83
C HIS A 300 11.22 1.01 15.74
N ALA A 301 10.58 0.96 14.58
CA ALA A 301 9.33 0.25 14.36
C ALA A 301 9.52 -1.08 13.60
N GLY A 302 10.72 -1.33 13.05
CA GLY A 302 11.00 -2.53 12.25
C GLY A 302 10.38 -2.51 10.85
N ASN A 303 9.91 -1.36 10.39
CA ASN A 303 9.25 -1.22 9.09
C ASN A 303 10.15 -1.61 7.92
N THR A 304 11.45 -1.29 7.99
CA THR A 304 12.41 -1.62 6.95
C THR A 304 12.62 -3.13 6.84
N MET A 305 12.60 -3.85 7.97
CA MET A 305 12.71 -5.32 7.96
C MET A 305 11.48 -5.96 7.35
N GLN A 306 10.32 -5.34 7.45
CA GLN A 306 9.07 -5.81 6.89
C GLN A 306 8.92 -5.46 5.41
N HIS A 307 9.21 -4.22 5.03
CA HIS A 307 8.90 -3.65 3.72
C HIS A 307 10.09 -3.63 2.75
N GLY A 308 11.30 -3.88 3.21
CA GLY A 308 12.53 -3.76 2.42
C GLY A 308 13.06 -2.33 2.34
N LEU A 309 14.08 -2.12 1.51
CA LEU A 309 14.71 -0.82 1.31
C LEU A 309 13.82 0.13 0.48
N PRO A 310 13.93 1.46 0.68
CA PRO A 310 13.13 2.42 -0.09
C PRO A 310 13.35 2.36 -1.60
N ASP A 311 14.55 2.03 -2.04
CA ASP A 311 15.00 1.97 -3.43
C ASP A 311 14.93 0.55 -4.04
N GLU A 312 14.36 -0.39 -3.31
CA GLU A 312 14.12 -1.74 -3.83
C GLU A 312 13.17 -1.69 -5.03
N ASP A 313 13.51 -2.41 -6.09
CA ASP A 313 12.66 -2.51 -7.28
C ASP A 313 11.36 -3.22 -6.94
N ARG A 314 10.25 -2.54 -7.21
CA ARG A 314 8.89 -3.03 -6.96
C ARG A 314 8.11 -3.08 -8.26
N ILE A 315 7.42 -4.19 -8.47
CA ILE A 315 6.49 -4.32 -9.59
C ILE A 315 5.13 -3.78 -9.14
N TRP A 316 4.74 -2.66 -9.73
CA TRP A 316 3.45 -2.05 -9.48
C TRP A 316 2.44 -2.52 -10.51
N THR A 317 1.25 -2.91 -10.06
CA THR A 317 0.13 -3.31 -10.91
C THR A 317 -1.16 -2.62 -10.46
N LEU A 318 -2.14 -2.50 -11.36
CA LEU A 318 -3.45 -1.93 -11.02
C LEU A 318 -4.29 -2.89 -10.16
N GLU A 319 -4.05 -4.21 -10.25
CA GLU A 319 -4.81 -5.23 -9.51
C GLU A 319 -4.47 -5.26 -8.01
N GLY A 320 -3.39 -4.58 -7.60
CA GLY A 320 -2.93 -4.58 -6.22
C GLY A 320 -2.22 -5.88 -5.81
N THR A 321 -2.00 -6.05 -4.52
CA THR A 321 -1.26 -7.21 -3.96
C THR A 321 -2.12 -8.45 -3.75
N ARG A 322 -3.45 -8.37 -3.96
CA ARG A 322 -4.37 -9.50 -3.73
C ARG A 322 -4.21 -10.68 -4.71
N GLY A 323 -3.54 -10.49 -5.85
CA GLY A 323 -3.33 -11.53 -6.87
C GLY A 323 -2.23 -12.54 -6.55
N ASN A 324 -1.26 -12.17 -5.75
CA ASN A 324 -0.18 -13.07 -5.31
C ASN A 324 -0.51 -13.66 -3.93
N GLY A 325 -1.49 -14.54 -3.89
CA GLY A 325 -1.96 -15.23 -2.69
C GLY A 325 -0.99 -16.24 -2.05
N GLY A 326 0.30 -15.97 -2.10
CA GLY A 326 1.24 -16.55 -1.16
C GLY A 326 1.07 -15.80 0.16
N LYS A 327 0.54 -16.47 1.20
CA LYS A 327 0.75 -16.07 2.58
C LYS A 327 2.26 -16.00 2.78
N LYS A 328 2.89 -14.82 2.57
CA LYS A 328 4.19 -14.58 3.22
C LYS A 328 3.92 -14.81 4.70
N ASN A 329 4.61 -15.77 5.31
CA ASN A 329 4.62 -15.88 6.75
C ASN A 329 5.00 -14.50 7.28
N ARG A 330 4.09 -13.88 8.02
CA ARG A 330 4.24 -12.50 8.52
C ARG A 330 5.46 -12.33 9.43
N ASP A 331 6.01 -13.45 9.88
CA ASP A 331 7.13 -13.54 10.83
C ASP A 331 8.49 -13.81 10.16
N GLU A 332 8.54 -13.98 8.82
CA GLU A 332 9.82 -14.11 8.12
C GLU A 332 10.34 -12.75 7.70
N PRO A 333 11.54 -12.35 8.18
CA PRO A 333 12.17 -11.10 7.77
C PRO A 333 12.35 -11.09 6.25
N ASN A 334 12.17 -9.91 5.64
CA ASN A 334 12.36 -9.75 4.20
C ASN A 334 13.81 -10.12 3.85
N ALA A 335 14.00 -11.17 3.04
CA ALA A 335 15.32 -11.65 2.65
C ALA A 335 16.15 -10.62 1.85
N SER A 336 15.51 -9.52 1.41
CA SER A 336 16.17 -8.44 0.66
C SER A 336 16.98 -7.48 1.54
N VAL A 337 16.90 -7.58 2.88
CA VAL A 337 17.60 -6.69 3.81
C VAL A 337 18.39 -7.47 4.87
N ALA A 338 19.50 -6.89 5.31
CA ALA A 338 20.32 -7.37 6.40
C ALA A 338 20.52 -6.26 7.44
N GLN A 339 20.39 -6.59 8.72
CA GLN A 339 20.72 -5.71 9.84
C GLN A 339 22.10 -6.05 10.38
N CYS A 340 22.95 -5.08 10.55
CA CYS A 340 24.28 -5.28 11.11
C CYS A 340 24.21 -5.44 12.64
N PRO A 341 24.73 -6.54 13.22
CA PRO A 341 24.73 -6.74 14.67
C PRO A 341 25.65 -5.78 15.43
N ASN A 342 26.61 -5.14 14.74
CA ASN A 342 27.58 -4.25 15.36
C ASN A 342 27.12 -2.78 15.40
N CYS A 343 26.55 -2.26 14.29
CA CYS A 343 26.14 -0.85 14.18
C CYS A 343 24.66 -0.66 13.94
N PHE A 344 23.88 -1.73 13.89
CA PHE A 344 22.44 -1.76 13.59
C PHE A 344 22.04 -1.11 12.24
N GLY A 345 23.02 -0.87 11.36
CA GLY A 345 22.76 -0.38 10.01
C GLY A 345 22.01 -1.40 9.19
N VAL A 346 20.97 -0.98 8.47
CA VAL A 346 20.19 -1.83 7.57
C VAL A 346 20.59 -1.54 6.13
N HIS A 347 20.89 -2.60 5.38
CA HIS A 347 21.36 -2.51 4.00
C HIS A 347 21.02 -3.80 3.23
N ALA A 348 21.21 -3.80 1.91
CA ALA A 348 21.10 -5.02 1.12
C ALA A 348 22.13 -6.08 1.61
N PRO A 349 21.80 -7.40 1.55
CA PRO A 349 22.73 -8.44 1.97
C PRO A 349 24.10 -8.29 1.30
N ALA A 350 25.16 -8.25 2.12
CA ALA A 350 26.53 -8.07 1.67
C ALA A 350 27.48 -8.87 2.58
N ALA A 351 28.68 -9.18 2.11
CA ALA A 351 29.71 -9.87 2.90
C ALA A 351 30.27 -8.97 4.03
N LEU A 352 30.26 -7.65 3.82
CA LEU A 352 30.71 -6.63 4.73
C LEU A 352 29.63 -5.57 4.94
N CYS A 353 29.46 -5.10 6.18
CA CYS A 353 28.59 -3.98 6.46
C CYS A 353 29.13 -2.69 5.79
N PRO A 354 28.37 -2.00 4.92
CA PRO A 354 28.82 -0.79 4.24
C PRO A 354 28.97 0.42 5.17
N TYR A 355 28.52 0.31 6.43
CA TYR A 355 28.57 1.41 7.38
C TYR A 355 29.73 1.30 8.39
N CYS A 356 30.07 0.08 8.85
CA CYS A 356 31.09 -0.13 9.89
C CYS A 356 32.14 -1.20 9.56
N GLY A 357 32.07 -1.83 8.36
CA GLY A 357 33.01 -2.86 7.96
C GLY A 357 32.87 -4.22 8.66
N HIS A 358 31.82 -4.43 9.49
CA HIS A 358 31.58 -5.71 10.13
C HIS A 358 31.47 -6.85 9.10
N VAL A 359 32.23 -7.93 9.32
CA VAL A 359 32.25 -9.11 8.46
C VAL A 359 31.14 -10.06 8.90
N TYR A 360 30.20 -10.38 8.01
CA TYR A 360 29.16 -11.36 8.30
C TYR A 360 29.73 -12.77 8.19
N LYS A 361 29.51 -13.58 9.22
CA LYS A 361 29.86 -15.01 9.15
C LYS A 361 28.91 -15.68 8.16
N ILE A 362 29.46 -16.17 7.06
CA ILE A 362 28.71 -17.02 6.13
C ILE A 362 28.35 -18.30 6.88
N LYS A 363 27.06 -18.55 7.07
CA LYS A 363 26.62 -19.88 7.50
C LYS A 363 26.89 -20.82 6.34
N GLU A 364 27.85 -21.74 6.51
CA GLU A 364 28.04 -22.84 5.58
C GLU A 364 26.68 -23.54 5.42
N ARG A 365 26.12 -23.51 4.21
CA ARG A 365 24.99 -24.36 3.88
C ARG A 365 25.50 -25.78 3.95
N LYS A 366 25.05 -26.56 4.93
CA LYS A 366 25.14 -28.01 4.84
C LYS A 366 24.31 -28.41 3.64
N ILE A 367 24.98 -28.83 2.58
CA ILE A 367 24.35 -29.46 1.43
C ILE A 367 23.94 -30.83 1.95
N ASP A 368 22.64 -31.04 2.15
CA ASP A 368 22.09 -32.36 2.41
C ASP A 368 22.24 -33.17 1.11
N GLU A 369 23.29 -33.96 1.04
CA GLU A 369 23.45 -34.92 -0.03
C GLU A 369 22.41 -36.02 0.17
N ARG A 370 21.43 -36.07 -0.72
CA ARG A 370 20.49 -37.19 -0.81
C ARG A 370 20.94 -38.08 -1.97
N PRO A 371 21.12 -39.36 -1.76
CA PRO A 371 21.33 -40.28 -2.86
C PRO A 371 20.12 -40.20 -3.78
N GLY A 372 20.32 -39.76 -5.00
CA GLY A 372 19.33 -39.66 -6.05
C GLY A 372 19.74 -40.57 -7.21
N GLU A 373 18.82 -41.40 -7.70
CA GLU A 373 19.01 -42.10 -8.96
C GLU A 373 18.66 -41.14 -10.12
N LEU A 374 19.50 -41.17 -11.16
CA LEU A 374 19.22 -40.44 -12.41
C LEU A 374 18.13 -41.21 -13.17
N GLU A 375 16.94 -40.65 -13.24
CA GLU A 375 15.89 -41.16 -14.12
C GLU A 375 15.99 -40.48 -15.50
N GLU A 376 15.84 -41.27 -16.54
CA GLU A 376 15.74 -40.77 -17.90
C GLU A 376 14.50 -39.89 -18.06
N ILE A 377 14.73 -38.63 -18.46
CA ILE A 377 13.66 -37.67 -18.66
C ILE A 377 13.05 -37.91 -20.04
N ASN A 378 11.96 -38.66 -20.11
CA ASN A 378 11.18 -38.82 -21.32
C ASN A 378 10.00 -37.80 -21.39
N ALA A 379 9.36 -37.71 -22.52
CA ALA A 379 8.25 -36.75 -22.77
C ALA A 379 7.09 -36.93 -21.77
N GLU A 380 6.85 -38.14 -21.31
CA GLU A 380 5.78 -38.47 -20.36
C GLU A 380 6.12 -38.03 -18.92
N SER A 381 7.36 -38.21 -18.50
CA SER A 381 7.84 -37.75 -17.19
C SER A 381 7.87 -36.21 -17.11
N LEU A 382 8.24 -35.53 -18.22
CA LEU A 382 8.15 -34.07 -18.34
C LEU A 382 6.72 -33.57 -18.30
N ARG A 383 5.79 -34.26 -18.98
CA ARG A 383 4.35 -33.92 -18.92
C ARG A 383 3.79 -34.08 -17.52
N ARG A 384 4.11 -35.19 -16.81
CA ARG A 384 3.72 -35.41 -15.42
C ARG A 384 4.29 -34.33 -14.49
N ARG A 385 5.57 -33.97 -14.64
CA ARG A 385 6.20 -32.89 -13.85
C ARG A 385 5.56 -31.51 -14.12
N ARG A 386 5.22 -31.19 -15.37
CA ARG A 386 4.51 -29.95 -15.74
C ARG A 386 3.09 -29.92 -15.16
N MET A 387 2.36 -31.02 -15.25
CA MET A 387 1.00 -31.14 -14.66
C MET A 387 1.07 -31.05 -13.13
N ALA A 388 2.10 -31.63 -12.51
CA ALA A 388 2.37 -31.51 -11.08
C ALA A 388 2.66 -30.07 -10.67
N ALA A 389 3.53 -29.36 -11.40
CA ALA A 389 3.90 -27.95 -11.14
C ALA A 389 2.71 -26.98 -11.31
N GLN A 390 1.77 -27.31 -12.19
CA GLN A 390 0.53 -26.55 -12.41
C GLN A 390 -0.59 -26.90 -11.44
N GLY A 391 -0.34 -27.75 -10.44
CA GLY A 391 -1.36 -28.20 -9.48
C GLY A 391 -2.43 -29.12 -10.08
N VAL A 392 -2.21 -29.65 -11.29
CA VAL A 392 -3.12 -30.52 -12.06
C VAL A 392 -2.65 -31.98 -11.98
N ALA A 393 -2.30 -32.46 -10.79
CA ALA A 393 -2.01 -33.87 -10.59
C ALA A 393 -3.33 -34.63 -10.48
N ASP A 394 -3.68 -35.42 -11.49
CA ASP A 394 -4.96 -36.13 -11.60
C ASP A 394 -4.91 -37.55 -11.02
N ASP A 395 -3.74 -38.00 -10.64
CA ASP A 395 -3.56 -39.38 -10.11
C ASP A 395 -2.70 -39.43 -8.84
N MET A 396 -2.75 -40.57 -8.16
CA MET A 396 -2.00 -40.83 -6.93
C MET A 396 -0.47 -40.76 -7.12
N PRO A 397 0.12 -41.35 -8.18
CA PRO A 397 1.56 -41.30 -8.43
C PRO A 397 2.08 -39.86 -8.58
N ALA A 398 1.38 -39.01 -9.32
CA ALA A 398 1.75 -37.62 -9.51
C ALA A 398 1.69 -36.83 -8.19
N MET A 399 0.68 -37.08 -7.35
CA MET A 399 0.57 -36.45 -6.02
C MET A 399 1.68 -36.89 -5.07
N LEU A 400 2.09 -38.14 -5.13
CA LEU A 400 3.22 -38.65 -4.33
C LEU A 400 4.55 -38.05 -4.81
N ALA A 401 4.75 -37.93 -6.11
CA ALA A 401 5.92 -37.28 -6.69
C ALA A 401 6.03 -35.80 -6.29
N MET A 402 4.92 -35.12 -5.98
CA MET A 402 4.86 -33.77 -5.41
C MET A 402 5.16 -33.73 -3.89
N GLY A 403 5.47 -34.87 -3.25
CA GLY A 403 5.76 -34.95 -1.82
C GLY A 403 4.53 -35.01 -0.91
N TYR A 404 3.32 -35.24 -1.44
CA TYR A 404 2.15 -35.48 -0.61
C TYR A 404 2.19 -36.89 0.01
N SER A 405 1.80 -37.00 1.29
CA SER A 405 1.58 -38.31 1.88
C SER A 405 0.39 -39.02 1.19
N LYS A 406 0.45 -40.37 1.12
CA LYS A 406 -0.65 -41.21 0.55
C LYS A 406 -2.03 -40.77 1.06
N ARG A 407 -2.16 -40.59 2.37
CA ARG A 407 -3.43 -40.17 3.00
C ARG A 407 -3.92 -38.78 2.54
N ARG A 408 -3.00 -37.85 2.40
CA ARG A 408 -3.33 -36.47 1.94
C ARG A 408 -3.65 -36.45 0.44
N ALA A 409 -2.89 -37.18 -0.36
CA ALA A 409 -3.14 -37.32 -1.79
C ALA A 409 -4.51 -37.96 -2.05
N ALA A 410 -4.84 -39.07 -1.36
CA ALA A 410 -6.15 -39.72 -1.46
C ALA A 410 -7.31 -38.74 -1.11
N LYS A 411 -7.16 -37.98 -0.04
CA LYS A 411 -8.18 -37.00 0.38
C LYS A 411 -8.40 -35.90 -0.65
N ILE A 412 -7.32 -35.40 -1.28
CA ILE A 412 -7.41 -34.35 -2.31
C ILE A 412 -8.05 -34.89 -3.59
N LEU A 413 -7.65 -36.10 -4.02
CA LEU A 413 -8.22 -36.74 -5.20
C LEU A 413 -9.71 -37.07 -5.02
N ALA A 414 -10.09 -37.60 -3.86
CA ALA A 414 -11.50 -37.84 -3.53
C ALA A 414 -12.35 -36.56 -3.57
N ALA A 415 -11.85 -35.44 -3.00
CA ALA A 415 -12.53 -34.16 -3.03
C ALA A 415 -12.67 -33.59 -4.45
N ARG A 416 -11.68 -33.84 -5.32
CA ARG A 416 -11.74 -33.45 -6.74
C ARG A 416 -12.78 -34.27 -7.52
N VAL A 417 -12.83 -35.58 -7.30
CA VAL A 417 -13.83 -36.48 -7.91
C VAL A 417 -15.24 -36.06 -7.46
N GLU A 418 -15.44 -35.83 -6.15
CA GLU A 418 -16.73 -35.36 -5.62
C GLU A 418 -17.14 -34.02 -6.27
N LYS A 419 -16.22 -33.07 -6.37
CA LYS A 419 -16.50 -31.77 -7.00
C LYS A 419 -16.82 -31.90 -8.49
N ALA A 420 -16.15 -32.80 -9.22
CA ALA A 420 -16.42 -33.06 -10.63
C ALA A 420 -17.81 -33.69 -10.81
N ALA A 421 -18.17 -34.66 -9.99
CA ALA A 421 -19.49 -35.28 -9.99
C ALA A 421 -20.61 -34.28 -9.69
N LEU A 422 -20.42 -33.41 -8.69
CA LEU A 422 -21.39 -32.35 -8.38
C LEU A 422 -21.58 -31.37 -9.53
N ARG A 423 -20.50 -31.01 -10.24
CA ARG A 423 -20.61 -30.15 -11.44
C ARG A 423 -21.35 -30.80 -12.60
N ALA A 424 -21.04 -32.07 -12.86
CA ALA A 424 -21.74 -32.83 -13.88
C ALA A 424 -23.24 -32.90 -13.57
N ARG A 425 -23.61 -33.16 -12.32
CA ARG A 425 -25.02 -33.20 -11.91
C ARG A 425 -25.73 -31.86 -12.01
N VAL A 426 -25.07 -30.74 -11.64
CA VAL A 426 -25.63 -29.40 -11.86
C VAL A 426 -25.84 -29.11 -13.35
N ALA A 427 -24.88 -29.46 -14.21
CA ALA A 427 -25.01 -29.24 -15.66
C ALA A 427 -26.17 -30.04 -16.26
N GLU A 428 -26.34 -31.30 -15.86
CA GLU A 428 -27.44 -32.14 -16.27
C GLU A 428 -28.81 -31.54 -15.86
N LEU A 429 -28.97 -31.24 -14.58
CA LEU A 429 -30.23 -30.68 -14.07
C LEU A 429 -30.53 -29.27 -14.63
N THR A 430 -29.50 -28.48 -14.93
CA THR A 430 -29.65 -27.17 -15.58
C THR A 430 -30.19 -27.32 -17.00
N LEU A 431 -29.72 -28.34 -17.72
CA LEU A 431 -30.21 -28.66 -19.08
C LEU A 431 -31.67 -29.15 -19.03
N GLU A 432 -31.99 -30.02 -18.06
CA GLU A 432 -33.36 -30.55 -17.86
C GLU A 432 -34.34 -29.43 -17.46
N ALA A 433 -33.90 -28.48 -16.63
CA ALA A 433 -34.72 -27.35 -16.19
C ALA A 433 -34.85 -26.23 -17.25
N GLY A 434 -34.17 -26.32 -18.40
CA GLY A 434 -34.14 -25.28 -19.43
C GLY A 434 -33.42 -23.99 -19.02
N GLU A 435 -32.66 -24.01 -17.92
CA GLU A 435 -31.84 -22.89 -17.48
C GLU A 435 -30.53 -22.79 -18.28
N LYS A 436 -29.93 -21.59 -18.31
CA LYS A 436 -28.61 -21.38 -18.90
C LYS A 436 -27.59 -21.08 -17.83
N LEU A 437 -26.67 -22.00 -17.63
CA LEU A 437 -25.50 -21.80 -16.73
C LEU A 437 -24.21 -22.02 -17.54
N SER A 438 -23.29 -21.06 -17.51
CA SER A 438 -22.06 -21.18 -18.29
C SER A 438 -21.05 -22.14 -17.62
N ASP A 439 -20.28 -22.84 -18.44
CA ASP A 439 -19.15 -23.68 -17.96
C ASP A 439 -18.16 -22.91 -17.08
N ARG A 440 -18.03 -21.62 -17.32
CA ARG A 440 -17.16 -20.73 -16.53
C ARG A 440 -17.70 -20.53 -15.11
N ASP A 441 -19.01 -20.40 -14.97
CA ASP A 441 -19.66 -20.22 -13.67
C ASP A 441 -19.66 -21.51 -12.86
N LEU A 442 -19.93 -22.64 -13.50
CA LEU A 442 -19.80 -23.96 -12.90
C LEU A 442 -18.40 -24.24 -12.36
N LYS A 443 -17.34 -23.85 -13.09
CA LYS A 443 -15.94 -24.02 -12.66
C LYS A 443 -15.61 -23.20 -11.41
N LYS A 444 -16.26 -22.05 -11.18
CA LYS A 444 -16.04 -21.19 -10.01
C LYS A 444 -16.78 -21.64 -8.76
N MET A 445 -17.85 -22.39 -8.87
CA MET A 445 -18.67 -22.79 -7.73
C MET A 445 -17.91 -23.71 -6.77
N LYS A 446 -18.10 -23.45 -5.48
CA LYS A 446 -17.58 -24.30 -4.39
C LYS A 446 -18.50 -25.52 -4.19
N PRO A 447 -18.04 -26.64 -3.61
CA PRO A 447 -18.85 -27.82 -3.39
C PRO A 447 -20.18 -27.58 -2.67
N LYS A 448 -20.19 -26.70 -1.67
CA LYS A 448 -21.41 -26.31 -0.95
C LYS A 448 -22.44 -25.65 -1.87
N ALA A 449 -22.01 -24.66 -2.66
CA ALA A 449 -22.87 -23.97 -3.62
C ALA A 449 -23.39 -24.91 -4.73
N LEU A 450 -22.59 -25.90 -5.15
CA LEU A 450 -23.04 -26.91 -6.10
C LEU A 450 -24.14 -27.81 -5.51
N LYS A 451 -24.02 -28.22 -4.25
CA LYS A 451 -25.05 -28.98 -3.54
C LYS A 451 -26.35 -28.20 -3.37
N GLU A 452 -26.24 -26.91 -3.01
CA GLU A 452 -27.38 -26.00 -2.89
C GLU A 452 -28.10 -25.82 -4.25
N LYS A 453 -27.34 -25.65 -5.34
CA LYS A 453 -27.92 -25.51 -6.70
C LYS A 453 -28.58 -26.80 -7.19
N ILE A 454 -28.09 -27.98 -6.83
CA ILE A 454 -28.75 -29.26 -7.11
C ILE A 454 -30.14 -29.30 -6.48
N VAL A 455 -30.24 -28.97 -5.19
CA VAL A 455 -31.53 -28.97 -4.48
C VAL A 455 -32.51 -27.98 -5.09
N GLU A 456 -32.02 -26.80 -5.46
CA GLU A 456 -32.82 -25.76 -6.14
C GLU A 456 -33.40 -26.28 -7.47
N LEU A 457 -32.53 -26.82 -8.34
CA LEU A 457 -32.94 -27.34 -9.66
C LEU A 457 -33.89 -28.56 -9.55
N GLU A 458 -33.63 -29.48 -8.62
CA GLU A 458 -34.53 -30.61 -8.36
C GLU A 458 -35.91 -30.16 -7.85
N THR A 459 -35.96 -29.04 -7.11
CA THR A 459 -37.23 -28.45 -6.66
C THR A 459 -37.99 -27.81 -7.80
N VAL A 460 -37.30 -27.14 -8.73
CA VAL A 460 -37.88 -26.55 -9.93
C VAL A 460 -38.47 -27.65 -10.86
N LEU A 461 -37.68 -28.72 -11.07
CA LEU A 461 -38.12 -29.84 -11.90
C LEU A 461 -39.33 -30.57 -11.32
N LYS A 462 -39.41 -30.74 -10.01
CA LYS A 462 -40.56 -31.31 -9.31
C LYS A 462 -41.82 -30.43 -9.48
N LYS A 463 -41.68 -29.11 -9.38
CA LYS A 463 -42.79 -28.18 -9.65
C LYS A 463 -43.29 -28.26 -11.08
N ASN A 464 -42.35 -28.20 -12.05
CA ASN A 464 -42.70 -28.29 -13.49
C ASN A 464 -43.35 -29.63 -13.87
N GLY A 465 -42.89 -30.72 -13.24
CA GLY A 465 -43.50 -32.05 -13.41
C GLY A 465 -44.91 -32.15 -12.82
N HIS A 466 -45.17 -31.47 -11.71
CA HIS A 466 -46.49 -31.42 -11.07
C HIS A 466 -47.49 -30.58 -11.93
N ASP A 467 -47.00 -29.47 -12.50
CA ASP A 467 -47.83 -28.62 -13.37
C ASP A 467 -48.20 -29.36 -14.71
N GLN A 468 -47.30 -30.20 -15.25
CA GLN A 468 -47.63 -31.05 -16.41
C GLN A 468 -48.66 -32.14 -16.08
N PHE A 469 -48.62 -32.75 -14.89
CA PHE A 469 -49.64 -33.72 -14.47
C PHE A 469 -51.02 -33.06 -14.22
N MET A 470 -51.05 -31.81 -13.72
CA MET A 470 -52.31 -31.09 -13.51
C MET A 470 -52.92 -30.56 -14.83
N SER A 471 -52.11 -30.27 -15.86
CA SER A 471 -52.62 -29.89 -17.17
C SER A 471 -53.20 -31.07 -17.95
N VAL A 472 -52.68 -32.29 -17.79
CA VAL A 472 -53.17 -33.52 -18.42
C VAL A 472 -54.42 -34.10 -17.69
N ALA A 473 -54.64 -33.72 -16.43
CA ALA A 473 -55.81 -34.13 -15.65
C ALA A 473 -57.03 -33.22 -15.86
N ASN A 474 -56.88 -32.10 -16.57
CA ASN A 474 -57.95 -31.14 -16.88
C ASN A 474 -58.33 -31.12 -18.39
N GLU A 475 -57.77 -32.01 -19.22
CA GLU A 475 -58.25 -32.38 -20.54
C GLU A 475 -58.99 -33.73 -20.43
#